data_024123fd8e22df5cd2926b2ee39b67df
#
_entry.id   024123fd8e22df5cd2926b2ee39b67df
#
_cell.length_a   1.000
_cell.length_b   1.000
_cell.length_c   1.000
_cell.angle_alpha   90.00
_cell.angle_beta   90.00
_cell.angle_gamma   90.00
#
_symmetry.space_group_name_H-M   'P 1'
#
loop_
_entity.id
_entity.type
_entity.pdbx_description
1 polymer ?
#
loop_
_entity_poly.entity_id
_entity_poly.type
_entity_poly.pdbx_seq_one_letter_code
_entity_poly.pdbx_strand_id
1 'polypeptide(L)'
;MGYIDKRRDLLMDFNQLVLTINGFLADKLLVFALVGVGLWFTINLGFIQVRGFGEAWRRTFGGMFKKSGKAGADGMSSFQALATAIAAQVGTGNLAGAATAIAVGGPGAIFWMWVSAFFGMATIYAEALMAQKFKKVGDDGTVTGGPAYYIRAAFPNGFGKVLAVIFSVLITLALGFMGNAVQANSIADAFKTAFNIPPLVVGVVVAAIALFVFVGGIGRIASLTEKIVPIMAAFYIVGSLVVIIANGKYLGTAVASIFIGAFKPEAVLGGGFGYIISRALSKGVARGLFSNEAGMGSTPHAHAVAKVDHPAEQLSLIHI
;
A
#
# COMPACT_ATOMS: atom_id res chain seq x y z
N MET A 1 38.88 25.97 0.09
CA MET A 1 38.91 24.54 -0.20
C MET A 1 38.42 23.69 0.99
N GLY A 2 38.90 23.92 2.22
CA GLY A 2 38.51 23.10 3.38
C GLY A 2 37.03 23.16 3.86
N TYR A 3 36.29 24.22 3.54
CA TYR A 3 34.90 24.37 3.97
C TYR A 3 33.92 23.53 3.09
N ILE A 4 34.23 23.36 1.82
CA ILE A 4 33.45 22.55 0.86
C ILE A 4 33.65 21.06 1.14
N ASP A 5 34.88 20.66 1.49
CA ASP A 5 35.21 19.28 1.87
C ASP A 5 34.47 18.86 3.16
N LYS A 6 34.56 19.70 4.20
CA LYS A 6 33.89 19.42 5.48
C LYS A 6 32.35 19.30 5.35
N ARG A 7 31.73 20.06 4.44
CA ARG A 7 30.31 20.00 4.16
C ARG A 7 29.93 18.72 3.37
N ARG A 8 30.83 18.29 2.51
CA ARG A 8 30.66 17.04 1.73
C ARG A 8 30.78 15.82 2.64
N ASP A 9 31.73 15.82 3.55
CA ASP A 9 31.90 14.76 4.54
C ASP A 9 30.71 14.68 5.50
N LEU A 10 30.20 15.82 5.97
CA LEU A 10 29.02 15.88 6.83
C LEU A 10 27.75 15.39 6.14
N LEU A 11 27.58 15.69 4.85
CA LEU A 11 26.45 15.21 4.04
C LEU A 11 26.58 13.72 3.73
N MET A 12 27.79 13.22 3.51
CA MET A 12 28.02 11.78 3.33
C MET A 12 27.79 11.01 4.62
N ASP A 13 28.22 11.54 5.76
CA ASP A 13 27.99 10.94 7.08
C ASP A 13 26.49 10.91 7.43
N PHE A 14 25.76 12.00 7.17
CA PHE A 14 24.31 12.05 7.34
C PHE A 14 23.56 11.06 6.43
N ASN A 15 23.92 10.97 5.16
CA ASN A 15 23.33 10.00 4.23
C ASN A 15 23.59 8.56 4.68
N GLN A 16 24.82 8.28 5.14
CA GLN A 16 25.18 6.96 5.66
C GLN A 16 24.35 6.60 6.91
N LEU A 17 24.14 7.55 7.80
CA LEU A 17 23.28 7.39 8.98
C LEU A 17 21.83 7.08 8.58
N VAL A 18 21.26 7.86 7.64
CA VAL A 18 19.90 7.64 7.13
C VAL A 18 19.76 6.26 6.49
N LEU A 19 20.74 5.85 5.66
CA LEU A 19 20.73 4.53 5.03
C LEU A 19 20.82 3.41 6.05
N THR A 20 21.62 3.56 7.09
CA THR A 20 21.78 2.58 8.17
C THR A 20 20.49 2.43 8.98
N ILE A 21 19.89 3.55 9.38
CA ILE A 21 18.61 3.56 10.11
C ILE A 21 17.50 2.97 9.26
N ASN A 22 17.40 3.39 8.00
CA ASN A 22 16.41 2.88 7.07
C ASN A 22 16.58 1.37 6.83
N GLY A 23 17.80 0.89 6.64
CA GLY A 23 18.08 -0.53 6.48
C GLY A 23 17.68 -1.36 7.70
N PHE A 24 17.94 -0.85 8.93
CA PHE A 24 17.49 -1.51 10.14
C PHE A 24 15.96 -1.50 10.28
N LEU A 25 15.33 -0.36 10.10
CA LEU A 25 13.89 -0.21 10.25
C LEU A 25 13.13 -0.98 9.17
N ALA A 26 13.46 -0.78 7.90
CA ALA A 26 12.72 -1.34 6.77
C ALA A 26 13.02 -2.83 6.54
N ASP A 27 14.30 -3.22 6.56
CA ASP A 27 14.70 -4.58 6.19
C ASP A 27 14.65 -5.58 7.36
N LYS A 28 14.62 -5.10 8.61
CA LYS A 28 14.59 -5.97 9.80
C LYS A 28 13.33 -5.74 10.62
N LEU A 29 13.22 -4.60 11.31
CA LEU A 29 12.15 -4.37 12.27
C LEU A 29 10.76 -4.47 11.61
N LEU A 30 10.57 -3.78 10.52
CA LEU A 30 9.28 -3.69 9.83
C LEU A 30 8.85 -5.06 9.27
N VAL A 31 9.79 -5.78 8.63
CA VAL A 31 9.52 -7.11 8.06
C VAL A 31 9.05 -8.07 9.16
N PHE A 32 9.79 -8.20 10.26
CA PHE A 32 9.43 -9.12 11.34
C PHE A 32 8.17 -8.69 12.08
N ALA A 33 8.01 -7.40 12.37
CA ALA A 33 6.84 -6.89 13.06
C ALA A 33 5.56 -7.10 12.25
N LEU A 34 5.55 -6.70 10.97
CA LEU A 34 4.35 -6.76 10.14
C LEU A 34 3.98 -8.20 9.76
N VAL A 35 4.96 -9.05 9.41
CA VAL A 35 4.69 -10.47 9.16
C VAL A 35 4.22 -11.17 10.44
N GLY A 36 4.84 -10.88 11.58
CA GLY A 36 4.44 -11.42 12.88
C GLY A 36 3.02 -11.02 13.27
N VAL A 37 2.67 -9.74 13.12
CA VAL A 37 1.31 -9.24 13.36
C VAL A 37 0.31 -9.84 12.37
N GLY A 38 0.67 -9.94 11.09
CA GLY A 38 -0.16 -10.57 10.07
C GLY A 38 -0.41 -12.05 10.35
N LEU A 39 0.60 -12.78 10.78
CA LEU A 39 0.46 -14.19 11.23
C LEU A 39 -0.43 -14.29 12.48
N TRP A 40 -0.22 -13.43 13.46
CA TRP A 40 -1.05 -13.35 14.64
C TRP A 40 -2.52 -13.13 14.30
N PHE A 41 -2.85 -12.14 13.46
CA PHE A 41 -4.22 -11.92 13.01
C PHE A 41 -4.75 -13.07 12.16
N THR A 42 -3.95 -13.67 11.30
CA THR A 42 -4.35 -14.83 10.49
C THR A 42 -4.85 -15.97 11.37
N ILE A 43 -4.10 -16.30 12.42
CA ILE A 43 -4.46 -17.36 13.38
C ILE A 43 -5.71 -16.97 14.19
N ASN A 44 -5.71 -15.77 14.79
CA ASN A 44 -6.81 -15.35 15.67
C ASN A 44 -8.13 -15.11 14.92
N LEU A 45 -8.07 -14.70 13.66
CA LEU A 45 -9.25 -14.52 12.81
C LEU A 45 -9.65 -15.83 12.07
N GLY A 46 -9.01 -16.95 12.38
CA GLY A 46 -9.33 -18.27 11.82
C GLY A 46 -9.17 -18.31 10.31
N PHE A 47 -8.03 -17.85 9.78
CA PHE A 47 -7.70 -17.82 8.35
C PHE A 47 -8.79 -17.13 7.53
N ILE A 48 -9.16 -15.92 7.93
CA ILE A 48 -10.23 -15.13 7.32
C ILE A 48 -10.01 -14.97 5.81
N GLN A 49 -8.75 -14.89 5.36
CA GLN A 49 -8.35 -14.74 3.96
C GLN A 49 -8.91 -15.87 3.07
N VAL A 50 -9.01 -17.07 3.61
CA VAL A 50 -9.52 -18.23 2.88
C VAL A 50 -11.03 -18.39 3.12
N ARG A 51 -11.44 -18.35 4.38
CA ARG A 51 -12.84 -18.57 4.79
C ARG A 51 -13.77 -17.47 4.29
N GLY A 52 -13.29 -16.22 4.27
CA GLY A 52 -14.07 -15.06 3.83
C GLY A 52 -14.08 -14.83 2.32
N PHE A 53 -13.25 -15.53 1.55
CA PHE A 53 -13.01 -15.23 0.13
C PHE A 53 -14.29 -15.25 -0.72
N GLY A 54 -15.15 -16.26 -0.58
CA GLY A 54 -16.38 -16.37 -1.37
C GLY A 54 -17.35 -15.19 -1.12
N GLU A 55 -17.50 -14.76 0.13
CA GLU A 55 -18.34 -13.61 0.47
C GLU A 55 -17.71 -12.30 -0.03
N ALA A 56 -16.40 -12.17 0.09
CA ALA A 56 -15.64 -11.04 -0.43
C ALA A 56 -15.84 -10.88 -1.95
N TRP A 57 -15.66 -11.96 -2.69
CA TRP A 57 -15.87 -12.00 -4.14
C TRP A 57 -17.29 -11.56 -4.53
N ARG A 58 -18.29 -12.14 -3.88
CA ARG A 58 -19.71 -11.84 -4.14
C ARG A 58 -20.03 -10.36 -3.88
N ARG A 59 -19.52 -9.78 -2.79
CA ARG A 59 -19.79 -8.39 -2.43
C ARG A 59 -19.04 -7.40 -3.33
N THR A 60 -17.80 -7.67 -3.69
CA THR A 60 -17.03 -6.79 -4.56
C THR A 60 -17.62 -6.73 -5.95
N PHE A 61 -17.76 -7.87 -6.60
CA PHE A 61 -18.26 -7.89 -7.98
C PHE A 61 -19.77 -7.65 -8.04
N GLY A 62 -20.55 -8.11 -7.07
CA GLY A 62 -21.99 -7.81 -6.96
C GLY A 62 -22.27 -6.34 -6.61
N GLY A 63 -21.34 -5.68 -5.91
CA GLY A 63 -21.44 -4.25 -5.55
C GLY A 63 -21.07 -3.30 -6.70
N MET A 64 -20.16 -3.72 -7.59
CA MET A 64 -19.65 -2.92 -8.70
C MET A 64 -20.74 -2.49 -9.68
N PHE A 65 -21.80 -3.31 -9.85
CA PHE A 65 -22.91 -3.03 -10.75
C PHE A 65 -24.12 -2.35 -10.08
N LYS A 66 -24.07 -2.14 -8.74
CA LYS A 66 -25.12 -1.42 -8.03
C LYS A 66 -24.82 0.08 -8.08
N LYS A 67 -25.85 0.90 -8.37
CA LYS A 67 -25.72 2.35 -8.31
C LYS A 67 -25.34 2.76 -6.88
N SER A 68 -24.12 3.27 -6.71
CA SER A 68 -23.69 3.90 -5.46
C SER A 68 -24.45 5.20 -5.22
N GLY A 69 -24.87 5.44 -3.96
CA GLY A 69 -25.40 6.73 -3.56
C GLY A 69 -24.30 7.82 -3.68
N LYS A 70 -24.70 9.08 -3.64
CA LYS A 70 -23.75 10.19 -3.62
C LYS A 70 -22.96 10.17 -2.31
N ALA A 71 -21.64 10.19 -2.40
CA ALA A 71 -20.80 10.44 -1.24
C ALA A 71 -20.99 11.88 -0.75
N GLY A 72 -21.06 12.07 0.55
CA GLY A 72 -21.26 13.37 1.18
C GLY A 72 -20.61 13.43 2.56
N ALA A 73 -20.98 14.45 3.34
CA ALA A 73 -20.48 14.63 4.71
C ALA A 73 -20.75 13.39 5.59
N ASP A 74 -21.86 12.70 5.34
CA ASP A 74 -22.31 11.52 6.06
C ASP A 74 -21.63 10.20 5.61
N GLY A 75 -20.65 10.24 4.71
CA GLY A 75 -19.79 9.11 4.33
C GLY A 75 -19.87 8.68 2.88
N MET A 76 -19.25 7.54 2.57
CA MET A 76 -19.15 6.91 1.26
C MET A 76 -19.87 5.57 1.24
N SER A 77 -20.26 5.08 0.04
CA SER A 77 -20.64 3.69 -0.12
C SER A 77 -19.44 2.76 0.12
N SER A 78 -19.71 1.49 0.43
CA SER A 78 -18.65 0.48 0.59
C SER A 78 -17.76 0.36 -0.64
N PHE A 79 -18.33 0.43 -1.84
CA PHE A 79 -17.56 0.39 -3.09
C PHE A 79 -16.71 1.64 -3.31
N GLN A 80 -17.24 2.83 -3.00
CA GLN A 80 -16.46 4.08 -3.06
C GLN A 80 -15.28 4.07 -2.08
N ALA A 81 -15.49 3.57 -0.87
CA ALA A 81 -14.42 3.43 0.12
C ALA A 81 -13.36 2.43 -0.33
N LEU A 82 -13.76 1.30 -0.93
CA LEU A 82 -12.84 0.34 -1.53
C LEU A 82 -12.06 0.96 -2.70
N ALA A 83 -12.73 1.62 -3.64
CA ALA A 83 -12.08 2.27 -4.77
C ALA A 83 -11.10 3.35 -4.33
N THR A 84 -11.44 4.11 -3.28
CA THR A 84 -10.55 5.12 -2.70
C THR A 84 -9.33 4.47 -2.04
N ALA A 85 -9.50 3.38 -1.33
CA ALA A 85 -8.39 2.61 -0.75
C ALA A 85 -7.47 2.03 -1.83
N ILE A 86 -8.04 1.43 -2.90
CA ILE A 86 -7.27 0.92 -4.04
C ILE A 86 -6.51 2.06 -4.74
N ALA A 87 -7.13 3.24 -4.91
CA ALA A 87 -6.44 4.40 -5.50
C ALA A 87 -5.21 4.84 -4.69
N ALA A 88 -5.24 4.69 -3.38
CA ALA A 88 -4.11 4.99 -2.52
C ALA A 88 -3.03 3.90 -2.59
N GLN A 89 -3.43 2.62 -2.61
CA GLN A 89 -2.53 1.47 -2.55
C GLN A 89 -1.89 1.12 -3.90
N VAL A 90 -2.66 1.21 -5.01
CA VAL A 90 -2.19 0.84 -6.35
C VAL A 90 -1.60 2.06 -7.05
N GLY A 91 -0.30 2.19 -6.97
CA GLY A 91 0.45 3.27 -7.58
C GLY A 91 1.74 2.80 -8.28
N THR A 92 2.61 3.74 -8.58
CA THR A 92 3.90 3.47 -9.21
C THR A 92 4.80 2.55 -8.36
N GLY A 93 4.61 2.55 -7.03
CA GLY A 93 5.30 1.65 -6.10
C GLY A 93 5.03 0.17 -6.37
N ASN A 94 3.84 -0.19 -6.84
CA ASN A 94 3.48 -1.57 -7.17
C ASN A 94 4.19 -2.03 -8.45
N LEU A 95 4.33 -1.15 -9.44
CA LEU A 95 4.98 -1.44 -10.71
C LEU A 95 6.51 -1.38 -10.59
N ALA A 96 7.04 -0.21 -10.28
CA ALA A 96 8.47 0.02 -10.14
C ALA A 96 9.06 -0.73 -8.93
N GLY A 97 8.29 -0.87 -7.83
CA GLY A 97 8.70 -1.61 -6.65
C GLY A 97 8.85 -3.11 -6.90
N ALA A 98 7.90 -3.73 -7.63
CA ALA A 98 8.01 -5.14 -8.02
C ALA A 98 9.20 -5.37 -8.96
N ALA A 99 9.39 -4.49 -9.96
CA ALA A 99 10.53 -4.56 -10.86
C ALA A 99 11.87 -4.43 -10.10
N THR A 100 11.94 -3.49 -9.15
CA THR A 100 13.12 -3.30 -8.28
C THR A 100 13.36 -4.52 -7.37
N ALA A 101 12.29 -5.12 -6.82
CA ALA A 101 12.40 -6.33 -6.00
C ALA A 101 13.00 -7.50 -6.80
N ILE A 102 12.57 -7.67 -8.06
CA ILE A 102 13.13 -8.67 -8.96
C ILE A 102 14.60 -8.36 -9.31
N ALA A 103 14.91 -7.11 -9.61
CA ALA A 103 16.27 -6.69 -9.98
C ALA A 103 17.29 -6.89 -8.84
N VAL A 104 16.87 -6.64 -7.59
CA VAL A 104 17.75 -6.70 -6.40
C VAL A 104 17.69 -8.06 -5.70
N GLY A 105 16.49 -8.63 -5.57
CA GLY A 105 16.24 -9.88 -4.82
C GLY A 105 16.10 -11.12 -5.72
N GLY A 106 16.10 -10.94 -7.04
CA GLY A 106 15.83 -12.03 -8.00
C GLY A 106 14.33 -12.36 -8.12
N PRO A 107 13.97 -13.29 -9.03
CA PRO A 107 12.57 -13.68 -9.26
C PRO A 107 11.86 -14.20 -8.00
N GLY A 108 12.60 -14.83 -7.09
CA GLY A 108 12.07 -15.35 -5.82
C GLY A 108 11.47 -14.29 -4.90
N ALA A 109 11.81 -13.01 -5.09
CA ALA A 109 11.19 -11.92 -4.36
C ALA A 109 9.66 -11.86 -4.57
N ILE A 110 9.18 -12.23 -5.76
CA ILE A 110 7.73 -12.28 -6.07
C ILE A 110 7.00 -13.29 -5.18
N PHE A 111 7.59 -14.47 -4.98
CA PHE A 111 7.01 -15.46 -4.05
C PHE A 111 6.83 -14.88 -2.64
N TRP A 112 7.85 -14.21 -2.13
CA TRP A 112 7.80 -13.60 -0.79
C TRP A 112 6.87 -12.37 -0.72
N MET A 113 6.67 -11.67 -1.84
CA MET A 113 5.62 -10.64 -1.95
C MET A 113 4.23 -11.28 -1.80
N TRP A 114 3.95 -12.42 -2.42
CA TRP A 114 2.68 -13.13 -2.25
C TRP A 114 2.46 -13.61 -0.82
N VAL A 115 3.50 -14.17 -0.20
CA VAL A 115 3.44 -14.61 1.21
C VAL A 115 3.14 -13.43 2.14
N SER A 116 3.83 -12.29 1.97
CA SER A 116 3.58 -11.10 2.77
C SER A 116 2.19 -10.51 2.53
N ALA A 117 1.71 -10.52 1.29
CA ALA A 117 0.35 -10.07 0.96
C ALA A 117 -0.71 -10.95 1.61
N PHE A 118 -0.53 -12.27 1.64
CA PHE A 118 -1.44 -13.18 2.31
C PHE A 118 -1.60 -12.85 3.80
N PHE A 119 -0.50 -12.60 4.51
CA PHE A 119 -0.57 -12.17 5.91
C PHE A 119 -1.06 -10.72 6.05
N GLY A 120 -0.71 -9.86 5.10
CA GLY A 120 -1.18 -8.48 5.05
C GLY A 120 -2.71 -8.36 4.96
N MET A 121 -3.39 -9.27 4.27
CA MET A 121 -4.86 -9.30 4.21
C MET A 121 -5.50 -9.36 5.60
N ALA A 122 -5.00 -10.20 6.50
CA ALA A 122 -5.52 -10.29 7.87
C ALA A 122 -5.24 -9.01 8.67
N THR A 123 -4.09 -8.38 8.45
CA THR A 123 -3.75 -7.10 9.09
C THR A 123 -4.71 -5.99 8.64
N ILE A 124 -4.89 -5.81 7.34
CA ILE A 124 -5.82 -4.79 6.82
C ILE A 124 -7.26 -5.06 7.29
N TYR A 125 -7.67 -6.32 7.33
CA TYR A 125 -8.97 -6.70 7.86
C TYR A 125 -9.15 -6.18 9.30
N ALA A 126 -8.18 -6.46 10.19
CA ALA A 126 -8.22 -5.99 11.56
C ALA A 126 -8.16 -4.45 11.67
N GLU A 127 -7.32 -3.79 10.87
CA GLU A 127 -7.21 -2.32 10.83
C GLU A 127 -8.53 -1.67 10.42
N ALA A 128 -9.16 -2.17 9.38
CA ALA A 128 -10.43 -1.61 8.89
C ALA A 128 -11.59 -1.89 9.85
N LEU A 129 -11.60 -3.05 10.54
CA LEU A 129 -12.55 -3.34 11.61
C LEU A 129 -12.44 -2.32 12.74
N MET A 130 -11.22 -2.06 13.19
CA MET A 130 -10.97 -1.06 14.23
C MET A 130 -11.34 0.35 13.76
N ALA A 131 -11.06 0.70 12.51
CA ALA A 131 -11.42 1.99 11.94
C ALA A 131 -12.94 2.21 11.94
N GLN A 132 -13.72 1.21 11.57
CA GLN A 132 -15.18 1.24 11.60
C GLN A 132 -15.72 1.26 13.03
N LYS A 133 -15.14 0.47 13.94
CA LYS A 133 -15.59 0.38 15.33
C LYS A 133 -15.35 1.66 16.12
N PHE A 134 -14.25 2.34 15.88
CA PHE A 134 -13.83 3.51 16.65
C PHE A 134 -13.99 4.84 15.89
N LYS A 135 -14.69 4.84 14.75
CA LYS A 135 -15.02 6.07 14.03
C LYS A 135 -15.89 6.99 14.89
N LYS A 136 -15.79 8.28 14.62
CA LYS A 136 -16.63 9.29 15.22
C LYS A 136 -17.45 10.00 14.15
N VAL A 137 -18.67 10.34 14.50
CA VAL A 137 -19.53 11.19 13.69
C VAL A 137 -19.60 12.54 14.40
N GLY A 138 -19.24 13.59 13.69
CA GLY A 138 -19.36 14.98 14.19
C GLY A 138 -20.80 15.45 14.19
N ASP A 139 -21.05 16.59 14.85
CA ASP A 139 -22.39 17.20 14.94
C ASP A 139 -22.90 17.67 13.56
N ASP A 140 -22.00 17.91 12.63
CA ASP A 140 -22.25 18.25 11.23
C ASP A 140 -22.45 17.02 10.32
N GLY A 141 -22.47 15.81 10.89
CA GLY A 141 -22.57 14.54 10.17
C GLY A 141 -21.24 14.06 9.56
N THR A 142 -20.14 14.80 9.68
CA THR A 142 -18.83 14.35 9.17
C THR A 142 -18.34 13.10 9.89
N VAL A 143 -17.92 12.10 9.11
CA VAL A 143 -17.38 10.86 9.65
C VAL A 143 -15.87 10.93 9.64
N THR A 144 -15.25 10.70 10.80
CA THR A 144 -13.79 10.67 10.97
C THR A 144 -13.38 9.39 11.70
N GLY A 145 -12.22 8.85 11.36
CA GLY A 145 -11.72 7.62 11.98
C GLY A 145 -10.29 7.30 11.52
N GLY A 146 -9.84 6.11 11.86
CA GLY A 146 -8.50 5.64 11.53
C GLY A 146 -7.63 5.41 12.76
N PRO A 147 -6.31 5.18 12.60
CA PRO A 147 -5.45 4.73 13.68
C PRO A 147 -5.40 5.63 14.90
N ALA A 148 -5.42 6.95 14.73
CA ALA A 148 -5.40 7.89 15.86
C ALA A 148 -6.59 7.66 16.84
N TYR A 149 -7.73 7.22 16.32
CA TYR A 149 -8.93 6.97 17.10
C TYR A 149 -8.83 5.67 17.89
N TYR A 150 -8.43 4.57 17.27
CA TYR A 150 -8.31 3.31 17.98
C TYR A 150 -7.05 3.24 18.88
N ILE A 151 -5.96 3.96 18.55
CA ILE A 151 -4.82 4.14 19.48
C ILE A 151 -5.29 4.80 20.77
N ARG A 152 -6.09 5.87 20.68
CA ARG A 152 -6.64 6.54 21.86
C ARG A 152 -7.65 5.69 22.63
N ALA A 153 -8.37 4.81 21.94
CA ALA A 153 -9.28 3.87 22.58
C ALA A 153 -8.52 2.75 23.31
N ALA A 154 -7.43 2.25 22.71
CA ALA A 154 -6.58 1.23 23.34
C ALA A 154 -5.78 1.78 24.54
N PHE A 155 -5.33 3.04 24.45
CA PHE A 155 -4.54 3.72 25.48
C PHE A 155 -5.23 5.04 25.87
N PRO A 156 -6.21 5.01 26.79
CA PRO A 156 -7.00 6.21 27.13
C PRO A 156 -6.23 7.26 27.93
N ASN A 157 -5.00 6.99 28.32
CA ASN A 157 -4.11 7.86 29.09
C ASN A 157 -3.32 8.85 28.21
N GLY A 158 -2.43 9.66 28.85
CA GLY A 158 -1.55 10.62 28.17
C GLY A 158 -0.64 9.98 27.11
N PHE A 159 -0.17 8.77 27.33
CA PHE A 159 0.65 8.03 26.40
C PHE A 159 -0.06 7.78 25.05
N GLY A 160 -1.31 7.32 25.09
CA GLY A 160 -2.08 7.11 23.87
C GLY A 160 -2.38 8.40 23.10
N LYS A 161 -2.53 9.54 23.81
CA LYS A 161 -2.67 10.84 23.16
C LYS A 161 -1.40 11.24 22.40
N VAL A 162 -0.24 11.08 23.01
CA VAL A 162 1.06 11.37 22.39
C VAL A 162 1.31 10.45 21.20
N LEU A 163 1.06 9.15 21.37
CA LEU A 163 1.25 8.17 20.30
C LEU A 163 0.34 8.46 19.09
N ALA A 164 -0.93 8.82 19.32
CA ALA A 164 -1.86 9.19 18.25
C ALA A 164 -1.41 10.46 17.50
N VAL A 165 -0.85 11.45 18.20
CA VAL A 165 -0.32 12.67 17.56
C VAL A 165 0.92 12.32 16.73
N ILE A 166 1.87 11.56 17.29
CA ILE A 166 3.07 11.11 16.55
C ILE A 166 2.65 10.35 15.29
N PHE A 167 1.74 9.39 15.40
CA PHE A 167 1.22 8.66 14.24
C PHE A 167 0.64 9.62 13.19
N SER A 168 -0.22 10.55 13.60
CA SER A 168 -0.88 11.49 12.68
C SER A 168 0.13 12.38 11.95
N VAL A 169 1.16 12.86 12.62
CA VAL A 169 2.23 13.64 12.00
C VAL A 169 3.01 12.80 11.02
N LEU A 170 3.44 11.60 11.44
CA LEU A 170 4.25 10.72 10.59
C LEU A 170 3.50 10.26 9.33
N ILE A 171 2.22 9.88 9.44
CA ILE A 171 1.43 9.44 8.29
C ILE A 171 1.19 10.61 7.32
N THR A 172 0.97 11.81 7.83
CA THR A 172 0.82 13.01 7.00
C THR A 172 2.10 13.33 6.25
N LEU A 173 3.26 13.24 6.89
CA LEU A 173 4.55 13.44 6.23
C LEU A 173 4.84 12.33 5.22
N ALA A 174 4.56 11.08 5.57
CA ALA A 174 4.84 9.93 4.71
C ALA A 174 3.98 9.95 3.43
N LEU A 175 2.67 10.13 3.55
CA LEU A 175 1.76 10.08 2.40
C LEU A 175 1.55 11.45 1.75
N GLY A 176 1.39 12.50 2.56
CA GLY A 176 1.11 13.85 2.07
C GLY A 176 2.28 14.49 1.34
N PHE A 177 3.51 14.18 1.73
CA PHE A 177 4.70 14.75 1.11
C PHE A 177 5.53 13.71 0.36
N MET A 178 6.08 12.70 1.05
CA MET A 178 7.02 11.74 0.47
C MET A 178 6.34 10.88 -0.60
N GLY A 179 5.17 10.30 -0.29
CA GLY A 179 4.42 9.46 -1.21
C GLY A 179 4.00 10.24 -2.46
N ASN A 180 3.44 11.44 -2.28
CA ASN A 180 3.05 12.30 -3.39
C ASN A 180 4.24 12.70 -4.28
N ALA A 181 5.39 13.01 -3.69
CA ALA A 181 6.60 13.34 -4.44
C ALA A 181 7.05 12.18 -5.34
N VAL A 182 7.04 10.95 -4.81
CA VAL A 182 7.39 9.74 -5.58
C VAL A 182 6.40 9.50 -6.73
N GLN A 183 5.09 9.62 -6.47
CA GLN A 183 4.06 9.45 -7.50
C GLN A 183 4.18 10.50 -8.60
N ALA A 184 4.30 11.78 -8.22
CA ALA A 184 4.43 12.89 -9.17
C ALA A 184 5.68 12.75 -10.04
N ASN A 185 6.82 12.38 -9.44
CA ASN A 185 8.06 12.14 -10.17
C ASN A 185 7.91 11.00 -11.18
N SER A 186 7.32 9.88 -10.78
CA SER A 186 7.12 8.74 -11.68
C SER A 186 6.18 9.04 -12.84
N ILE A 187 5.13 9.83 -12.60
CA ILE A 187 4.24 10.32 -13.68
C ILE A 187 5.03 11.20 -14.64
N ALA A 188 5.80 12.15 -14.09
CA ALA A 188 6.59 13.07 -14.91
C ALA A 188 7.65 12.34 -15.76
N ASP A 189 8.34 11.34 -15.17
CA ASP A 189 9.32 10.51 -15.88
C ASP A 189 8.66 9.67 -16.99
N ALA A 190 7.46 9.13 -16.77
CA ALA A 190 6.72 8.39 -17.78
C ALA A 190 6.37 9.28 -18.98
N PHE A 191 5.86 10.51 -18.74
CA PHE A 191 5.54 11.46 -19.80
C PHE A 191 6.79 11.97 -20.53
N LYS A 192 7.89 12.21 -19.79
CA LYS A 192 9.18 12.58 -20.40
C LYS A 192 9.68 11.48 -21.32
N THR A 193 9.60 10.22 -20.89
CA THR A 193 10.10 9.08 -21.67
C THR A 193 9.23 8.80 -22.88
N ALA A 194 7.89 8.88 -22.74
CA ALA A 194 6.96 8.55 -23.83
C ALA A 194 6.78 9.68 -24.86
N PHE A 195 6.76 10.93 -24.38
CA PHE A 195 6.36 12.09 -25.20
C PHE A 195 7.38 13.22 -25.19
N ASN A 196 8.49 13.06 -24.49
CA ASN A 196 9.52 14.10 -24.30
C ASN A 196 8.99 15.42 -23.68
N ILE A 197 7.93 15.32 -22.87
CA ILE A 197 7.34 16.47 -22.17
C ILE A 197 8.19 16.82 -20.94
N PRO A 198 8.55 18.10 -20.72
CA PRO A 198 9.33 18.50 -19.55
C PRO A 198 8.61 18.15 -18.24
N PRO A 199 9.32 17.57 -17.23
CA PRO A 199 8.73 17.16 -15.95
C PRO A 199 7.97 18.27 -15.23
N LEU A 200 8.44 19.51 -15.32
CA LEU A 200 7.79 20.67 -14.71
C LEU A 200 6.37 20.89 -15.26
N VAL A 201 6.18 20.76 -16.58
CA VAL A 201 4.87 20.92 -17.21
C VAL A 201 3.90 19.86 -16.71
N VAL A 202 4.36 18.60 -16.67
CA VAL A 202 3.55 17.48 -16.15
C VAL A 202 3.22 17.71 -14.68
N GLY A 203 4.19 18.12 -13.87
CA GLY A 203 4.01 18.42 -12.45
C GLY A 203 2.96 19.50 -12.20
N VAL A 204 2.98 20.60 -12.97
CA VAL A 204 1.98 21.68 -12.87
C VAL A 204 0.58 21.17 -13.23
N VAL A 205 0.45 20.40 -14.31
CA VAL A 205 -0.84 19.82 -14.72
C VAL A 205 -1.38 18.88 -13.67
N VAL A 206 -0.56 17.97 -13.15
CA VAL A 206 -0.95 17.04 -12.09
C VAL A 206 -1.35 17.78 -10.82
N ALA A 207 -0.60 18.81 -10.44
CA ALA A 207 -0.93 19.63 -9.27
C ALA A 207 -2.27 20.37 -9.43
N ALA A 208 -2.55 20.91 -10.61
CA ALA A 208 -3.81 21.59 -10.90
C ALA A 208 -5.01 20.61 -10.82
N ILE A 209 -4.87 19.41 -11.40
CA ILE A 209 -5.89 18.36 -11.32
C ILE A 209 -6.12 17.94 -9.86
N ALA A 210 -5.05 17.69 -9.11
CA ALA A 210 -5.12 17.29 -7.71
C ALA A 210 -5.82 18.38 -6.87
N LEU A 211 -5.44 19.63 -7.05
CA LEU A 211 -6.05 20.78 -6.36
C LEU A 211 -7.56 20.85 -6.67
N PHE A 212 -7.95 20.73 -7.93
CA PHE A 212 -9.36 20.73 -8.34
C PHE A 212 -10.14 19.60 -7.65
N VAL A 213 -9.55 18.42 -7.51
CA VAL A 213 -10.19 17.28 -6.85
C VAL A 213 -10.31 17.51 -5.35
N PHE A 214 -9.23 17.95 -4.70
CA PHE A 214 -9.20 18.14 -3.24
C PHE A 214 -10.11 19.25 -2.75
N VAL A 215 -10.21 20.37 -3.47
CA VAL A 215 -11.16 21.46 -3.15
C VAL A 215 -12.61 20.96 -3.13
N GLY A 216 -12.93 19.88 -3.86
CA GLY A 216 -14.25 19.27 -3.84
C GLY A 216 -14.51 18.33 -2.65
N GLY A 217 -13.52 18.13 -1.78
CA GLY A 217 -13.65 17.29 -0.58
C GLY A 217 -13.86 15.81 -0.86
N ILE A 218 -14.25 15.09 0.20
CA ILE A 218 -14.43 13.62 0.20
C ILE A 218 -15.38 13.15 -0.90
N GLY A 219 -16.47 13.87 -1.16
CA GLY A 219 -17.46 13.52 -2.18
C GLY A 219 -16.87 13.49 -3.60
N ARG A 220 -16.02 14.46 -3.94
CA ARG A 220 -15.38 14.52 -5.25
C ARG A 220 -14.28 13.47 -5.38
N ILE A 221 -13.49 13.26 -4.34
CA ILE A 221 -12.48 12.20 -4.31
C ILE A 221 -13.15 10.85 -4.54
N ALA A 222 -14.20 10.51 -3.78
CA ALA A 222 -14.92 9.26 -3.90
C ALA A 222 -15.54 9.04 -5.29
N SER A 223 -16.17 10.09 -5.84
CA SER A 223 -16.78 10.01 -7.18
C SER A 223 -15.75 9.83 -8.29
N LEU A 224 -14.56 10.41 -8.14
CA LEU A 224 -13.48 10.28 -9.13
C LEU A 224 -12.84 8.89 -9.05
N THR A 225 -12.50 8.43 -7.86
CA THR A 225 -11.86 7.12 -7.64
C THR A 225 -12.77 5.97 -8.06
N GLU A 226 -14.06 6.04 -7.76
CA GLU A 226 -15.07 5.05 -8.16
C GLU A 226 -15.09 4.82 -9.69
N LYS A 227 -14.80 5.85 -10.48
CA LYS A 227 -14.79 5.76 -11.94
C LYS A 227 -13.41 5.40 -12.50
N ILE A 228 -12.36 6.03 -12.00
CA ILE A 228 -11.01 5.87 -12.55
C ILE A 228 -10.40 4.53 -12.17
N VAL A 229 -10.61 4.05 -10.95
CA VAL A 229 -9.96 2.82 -10.46
C VAL A 229 -10.34 1.59 -11.28
N PRO A 230 -11.62 1.32 -11.60
CA PRO A 230 -11.96 0.20 -12.47
C PRO A 230 -11.35 0.29 -13.87
N ILE A 231 -11.31 1.50 -14.46
CA ILE A 231 -10.71 1.74 -15.78
C ILE A 231 -9.20 1.49 -15.73
N MET A 232 -8.53 2.02 -14.72
CA MET A 232 -7.10 1.79 -14.47
C MET A 232 -6.79 0.30 -14.31
N ALA A 233 -7.57 -0.40 -13.50
CA ALA A 233 -7.40 -1.83 -13.26
C ALA A 233 -7.62 -2.64 -14.54
N ALA A 234 -8.67 -2.34 -15.30
CA ALA A 234 -8.96 -3.01 -16.58
C ALA A 234 -7.82 -2.79 -17.59
N PHE A 235 -7.35 -1.55 -17.74
CA PHE A 235 -6.25 -1.23 -18.64
C PHE A 235 -4.96 -1.97 -18.26
N TYR A 236 -4.63 -2.02 -16.97
CA TYR A 236 -3.46 -2.73 -16.48
C TYR A 236 -3.56 -4.24 -16.68
N ILE A 237 -4.72 -4.83 -16.36
CA ILE A 237 -4.96 -6.27 -16.53
C ILE A 237 -4.86 -6.66 -18.01
N VAL A 238 -5.53 -5.91 -18.89
CA VAL A 238 -5.49 -6.17 -20.35
C VAL A 238 -4.07 -6.05 -20.88
N GLY A 239 -3.35 -4.98 -20.53
CA GLY A 239 -1.95 -4.79 -20.92
C GLY A 239 -1.06 -5.93 -20.44
N SER A 240 -1.23 -6.36 -19.19
CA SER A 240 -0.48 -7.49 -18.62
C SER A 240 -0.78 -8.80 -19.35
N LEU A 241 -2.06 -9.07 -19.67
CA LEU A 241 -2.46 -10.25 -20.42
C LEU A 241 -1.86 -10.28 -21.83
N VAL A 242 -1.84 -9.12 -22.51
CA VAL A 242 -1.20 -9.01 -23.83
C VAL A 242 0.29 -9.36 -23.74
N VAL A 243 1.01 -8.83 -22.74
CA VAL A 243 2.42 -9.16 -22.52
C VAL A 243 2.63 -10.65 -22.23
N ILE A 244 1.79 -11.23 -21.38
CA ILE A 244 1.85 -12.66 -21.02
C ILE A 244 1.60 -13.55 -22.25
N ILE A 245 0.56 -13.24 -23.04
CA ILE A 245 0.21 -14.00 -24.24
C ILE A 245 1.32 -13.89 -25.29
N ALA A 246 1.83 -12.68 -25.54
CA ALA A 246 2.93 -12.44 -26.49
C ALA A 246 4.21 -13.20 -26.10
N ASN A 247 4.45 -13.44 -24.81
CA ASN A 247 5.60 -14.12 -24.28
C ASN A 247 5.27 -15.52 -23.72
N GLY A 248 4.18 -16.13 -24.14
CA GLY A 248 3.62 -17.37 -23.57
C GLY A 248 4.62 -18.54 -23.52
N LYS A 249 5.55 -18.61 -24.49
CA LYS A 249 6.60 -19.62 -24.52
C LYS A 249 7.56 -19.57 -23.31
N TYR A 250 7.69 -18.41 -22.66
CA TYR A 250 8.55 -18.24 -21.49
C TYR A 250 7.79 -18.35 -20.16
N LEU A 251 6.46 -18.47 -20.18
CA LEU A 251 5.64 -18.44 -18.97
C LEU A 251 6.00 -19.54 -17.98
N GLY A 252 6.20 -20.77 -18.46
CA GLY A 252 6.60 -21.89 -17.62
C GLY A 252 7.95 -21.65 -16.93
N THR A 253 8.93 -21.16 -17.67
CA THR A 253 10.26 -20.83 -17.13
C THR A 253 10.20 -19.66 -16.14
N ALA A 254 9.39 -18.64 -16.43
CA ALA A 254 9.21 -17.49 -15.54
C ALA A 254 8.56 -17.92 -14.20
N VAL A 255 7.50 -18.71 -14.26
CA VAL A 255 6.84 -19.24 -13.04
C VAL A 255 7.81 -20.14 -12.26
N ALA A 256 8.50 -21.06 -12.93
CA ALA A 256 9.49 -21.92 -12.28
C ALA A 256 10.59 -21.09 -11.60
N SER A 257 11.07 -20.02 -12.25
CA SER A 257 12.11 -19.15 -11.67
C SER A 257 11.67 -18.43 -10.40
N ILE A 258 10.39 -18.13 -10.23
CA ILE A 258 9.84 -17.55 -8.99
C ILE A 258 10.01 -18.54 -7.83
N PHE A 259 9.57 -19.78 -8.01
CA PHE A 259 9.65 -20.79 -6.95
C PHE A 259 11.10 -21.24 -6.71
N ILE A 260 11.87 -21.51 -7.76
CA ILE A 260 13.28 -21.85 -7.63
C ILE A 260 14.04 -20.71 -6.95
N GLY A 261 13.86 -19.47 -7.38
CA GLY A 261 14.53 -18.31 -6.81
C GLY A 261 14.15 -18.00 -5.37
N ALA A 262 12.96 -18.42 -4.92
CA ALA A 262 12.54 -18.26 -3.54
C ALA A 262 13.26 -19.19 -2.56
N PHE A 263 13.67 -20.39 -3.02
CA PHE A 263 14.21 -21.47 -2.18
C PHE A 263 15.57 -22.01 -2.66
N LYS A 264 16.27 -21.35 -3.60
CA LYS A 264 17.48 -21.86 -4.25
C LYS A 264 18.54 -22.40 -3.28
N PRO A 265 18.96 -23.70 -3.45
CA PRO A 265 20.04 -24.31 -2.66
C PRO A 265 21.45 -23.89 -3.10
N GLU A 266 21.64 -23.41 -4.33
CA GLU A 266 22.97 -23.12 -4.90
C GLU A 266 23.74 -22.01 -4.17
N ALA A 267 23.04 -21.18 -3.42
CA ALA A 267 23.63 -20.23 -2.48
C ALA A 267 24.28 -20.93 -1.24
N VAL A 268 23.99 -22.23 -1.06
CA VAL A 268 24.47 -23.04 0.08
C VAL A 268 25.97 -23.30 0.01
N LEU A 269 26.51 -23.50 -1.19
CA LEU A 269 27.89 -23.95 -1.39
C LEU A 269 28.94 -22.84 -1.39
N GLY A 270 28.50 -21.56 -1.42
CA GLY A 270 29.40 -20.40 -1.51
C GLY A 270 29.45 -19.50 -0.26
N GLY A 271 29.11 -19.99 0.92
CA GLY A 271 29.17 -19.19 2.17
C GLY A 271 28.08 -18.11 2.33
N GLY A 272 27.08 -18.09 1.44
CA GLY A 272 26.06 -17.05 1.39
C GLY A 272 24.60 -17.52 1.48
N PHE A 273 24.34 -18.74 1.94
CA PHE A 273 22.98 -19.31 1.98
C PHE A 273 21.97 -18.41 2.68
N GLY A 274 22.30 -17.94 3.88
CA GLY A 274 21.46 -17.01 4.61
C GLY A 274 21.32 -15.64 3.91
N TYR A 275 22.31 -15.24 3.10
CA TYR A 275 22.32 -13.92 2.48
C TYR A 275 21.38 -13.80 1.27
N ILE A 276 21.31 -14.81 0.39
CA ILE A 276 20.47 -14.72 -0.83
C ILE A 276 19.01 -15.00 -0.54
N ILE A 277 18.68 -15.99 0.29
CA ILE A 277 17.30 -16.16 0.79
C ILE A 277 16.89 -14.92 1.59
N SER A 278 17.78 -14.38 2.41
CA SER A 278 17.54 -13.14 3.14
C SER A 278 17.25 -11.95 2.21
N ARG A 279 17.93 -11.82 1.07
CA ARG A 279 17.65 -10.74 0.11
C ARG A 279 16.32 -10.90 -0.61
N ALA A 280 16.02 -12.09 -1.15
CA ALA A 280 14.74 -12.35 -1.80
C ALA A 280 13.58 -12.19 -0.81
N LEU A 281 13.71 -12.77 0.38
CA LEU A 281 12.76 -12.65 1.48
C LEU A 281 12.61 -11.19 1.92
N SER A 282 13.70 -10.53 2.29
CA SER A 282 13.67 -9.16 2.81
C SER A 282 13.12 -8.18 1.78
N LYS A 283 13.63 -8.22 0.54
CA LYS A 283 13.15 -7.31 -0.52
C LYS A 283 11.75 -7.67 -1.00
N GLY A 284 11.40 -8.95 -1.06
CA GLY A 284 10.04 -9.40 -1.39
C GLY A 284 9.03 -8.98 -0.33
N VAL A 285 9.29 -9.28 0.95
CA VAL A 285 8.39 -8.92 2.05
C VAL A 285 8.29 -7.41 2.22
N ALA A 286 9.41 -6.67 2.25
CA ALA A 286 9.40 -5.23 2.40
C ALA A 286 8.63 -4.54 1.26
N ARG A 287 8.79 -4.99 0.02
CA ARG A 287 8.05 -4.45 -1.12
C ARG A 287 6.59 -4.88 -1.14
N GLY A 288 6.29 -6.11 -0.74
CA GLY A 288 4.91 -6.57 -0.58
C GLY A 288 4.15 -5.74 0.43
N LEU A 289 4.70 -5.53 1.62
CA LEU A 289 4.11 -4.71 2.67
C LEU A 289 3.96 -3.25 2.27
N PHE A 290 4.95 -2.67 1.61
CA PHE A 290 4.85 -1.31 1.08
C PHE A 290 3.79 -1.20 -0.02
N SER A 291 3.63 -2.24 -0.83
CA SER A 291 2.69 -2.28 -1.95
C SER A 291 1.23 -2.38 -1.49
N ASN A 292 0.95 -3.15 -0.44
CA ASN A 292 -0.41 -3.36 0.07
C ASN A 292 -0.77 -2.47 1.27
N GLU A 293 0.18 -1.69 1.78
CA GLU A 293 0.04 -0.78 2.93
C GLU A 293 -0.46 -1.45 4.23
N ALA A 294 -0.40 -2.78 4.32
CA ALA A 294 -0.85 -3.51 5.51
C ALA A 294 0.00 -3.14 6.74
N GLY A 295 -0.65 -2.66 7.78
CA GLY A 295 0.01 -2.20 9.00
C GLY A 295 0.56 -0.77 8.95
N MET A 296 0.42 -0.07 7.82
CA MET A 296 0.80 1.35 7.72
C MET A 296 -0.23 2.30 8.32
N GLY A 297 -1.48 1.86 8.45
CA GLY A 297 -2.55 2.68 9.00
C GLY A 297 -3.12 3.73 8.04
N SER A 298 -2.76 3.72 6.76
CA SER A 298 -3.30 4.60 5.71
C SER A 298 -4.70 4.20 5.28
N THR A 299 -4.86 2.95 4.87
CA THR A 299 -6.10 2.33 4.41
C THR A 299 -7.29 2.48 5.38
N PRO A 300 -7.12 2.35 6.71
CA PRO A 300 -8.18 2.54 7.68
C PRO A 300 -8.93 3.87 7.58
N HIS A 301 -8.30 4.95 7.12
CA HIS A 301 -8.96 6.23 6.97
C HIS A 301 -10.07 6.19 5.91
N ALA A 302 -9.84 5.55 4.77
CA ALA A 302 -10.84 5.38 3.73
C ALA A 302 -11.98 4.47 4.19
N HIS A 303 -11.67 3.39 4.91
CA HIS A 303 -12.67 2.45 5.39
C HIS A 303 -13.49 2.98 6.56
N ALA A 304 -12.96 3.89 7.38
CA ALA A 304 -13.69 4.51 8.47
C ALA A 304 -14.95 5.25 7.99
N VAL A 305 -14.85 5.93 6.84
CA VAL A 305 -15.95 6.75 6.29
C VAL A 305 -16.97 5.96 5.48
N ALA A 306 -16.79 4.64 5.33
CA ALA A 306 -17.77 3.79 4.66
C ALA A 306 -19.06 3.68 5.47
N LYS A 307 -20.20 3.80 4.78
CA LYS A 307 -21.54 3.53 5.31
C LYS A 307 -21.84 2.05 5.19
N VAL A 308 -21.91 1.37 6.32
CA VAL A 308 -22.22 -0.06 6.41
C VAL A 308 -23.08 -0.30 7.63
N ASP A 309 -24.00 -1.25 7.54
CA ASP A 309 -24.85 -1.64 8.68
C ASP A 309 -24.05 -2.39 9.74
N HIS A 310 -23.06 -3.17 9.31
CA HIS A 310 -22.15 -3.87 10.20
C HIS A 310 -20.69 -3.73 9.75
N PRO A 311 -19.73 -3.45 10.65
CA PRO A 311 -18.31 -3.31 10.30
C PRO A 311 -17.74 -4.42 9.42
N ALA A 312 -18.15 -5.67 9.64
CA ALA A 312 -17.71 -6.81 8.85
C ALA A 312 -18.14 -6.77 7.35
N GLU A 313 -19.14 -5.96 7.00
CA GLU A 313 -19.56 -5.80 5.60
C GLU A 313 -18.52 -5.05 4.77
N GLN A 314 -17.95 -3.98 5.32
CA GLN A 314 -16.84 -3.28 4.69
C GLN A 314 -15.62 -4.18 4.55
N LEU A 315 -15.40 -5.05 5.51
CA LEU A 315 -14.24 -5.92 5.59
C LEU A 315 -14.26 -7.05 4.56
N SER A 316 -15.45 -7.53 4.18
CA SER A 316 -15.58 -8.54 3.12
C SER A 316 -15.13 -8.01 1.76
N LEU A 317 -15.12 -6.70 1.53
CA LEU A 317 -14.64 -6.08 0.30
C LEU A 317 -13.12 -5.99 0.23
N ILE A 318 -12.43 -6.02 1.36
CA ILE A 318 -10.97 -5.81 1.46
C ILE A 318 -10.19 -7.09 1.14
N HIS A 319 -10.85 -8.24 1.07
CA HIS A 319 -10.24 -9.55 0.83
C HIS A 319 -9.67 -9.74 -0.59
N ILE A 320 -9.97 -8.84 -1.49
CA ILE A 320 -9.57 -8.89 -2.89
C ILE A 320 -8.52 -7.83 -3.17
#